data_4a1d02edee05707b2d16a4df9838bbe1
#
_entry.id   4a1d02edee05707b2d16a4df9838bbe1
#
_cell.length_a   1.000
_cell.length_b   1.000
_cell.length_c   1.000
_cell.angle_alpha   90.00
_cell.angle_beta   90.00
_cell.angle_gamma   90.00
#
_symmetry.space_group_name_H-M   'P 1'
#
loop_
_entity.id
_entity.type
_entity.pdbx_description
1 polymer ?
#
loop_
_entity_poly.entity_id
_entity_poly.type
_entity_poly.pdbx_seq_one_letter_code
_entity_poly.pdbx_strand_id
1 'polypeptide(L)'
;MLIVTVGLLSCFRAPAAPPAPFVPPATSGRAELEAPDGPDGVRLAGRTVWNGTPLTLRYQPLVRAGDRIGDEVFGQLVSRSGRALEVCEGLDYSGLRLSGGQPELISHFECQPGAIYRTALAASADGTLRATATRRVDMSAVDGGNFYCAGAPTRAGTHLASQEYEADARKRLPDGTVADNFEDYNALAAWWDGDLTAAHPWQYGWVVEVADRAPPARRWAMGRFSHELALPMPDDRTVYLSDDSAEGGALYLFQADRPGDYSAGILYAARWTHGEGARYDLSWRSLGHATDAEVAAVVARRPAFEDVFDVATPDGDRCPDGLSLAWTHWGGECLRVKAGLEAAASRVEARRAAALAGATTELEKAEGMALDAGGSTLYLALSRYVRGAVVGLRGPGARDDLQLAPNACGGVWGLVLGEGRAAEGPSGAWVAHTASPLLEGVPADGDRCQEDAIANPDNLAWIEGTRILAIGEDGHRHARNALWFYDVAAGRLSRVLEAPSGAEVTGLRWTPDVAGHSFLSVAFQHPAPRHADGGGGARSSAGVLGPFPR
;
A
#
# COMPACT_ATOMS: atom_id res chain seq x y z
N MET A 1 41.98 -9.87 58.83
CA MET A 1 40.72 -10.15 58.13
C MET A 1 40.42 -8.97 57.27
N LEU A 2 40.88 -9.04 56.01
CA LEU A 2 40.77 -7.95 55.03
C LEU A 2 39.51 -8.20 54.18
N ILE A 3 38.56 -7.29 54.22
CA ILE A 3 37.35 -7.33 53.37
C ILE A 3 37.68 -6.59 52.09
N VAL A 4 37.73 -7.32 50.97
CA VAL A 4 37.86 -6.75 49.65
C VAL A 4 36.46 -6.54 49.09
N THR A 5 36.03 -5.29 48.94
CA THR A 5 34.79 -4.90 48.29
C THR A 5 35.06 -4.83 46.79
N VAL A 6 34.49 -5.76 46.01
CA VAL A 6 34.51 -5.71 44.57
C VAL A 6 33.35 -4.80 44.10
N GLY A 7 33.68 -3.61 43.63
CA GLY A 7 32.73 -2.71 42.99
C GLY A 7 32.43 -3.18 41.57
N LEU A 8 31.18 -3.54 41.29
CA LEU A 8 30.66 -3.76 39.94
C LEU A 8 30.50 -2.38 39.25
N LEU A 9 31.42 -2.04 38.38
CA LEU A 9 31.19 -0.95 37.39
C LEU A 9 30.24 -1.47 36.30
N SER A 10 28.98 -1.08 36.39
CA SER A 10 28.04 -1.19 35.27
C SER A 10 28.43 -0.17 34.22
N CYS A 11 29.01 -0.64 33.11
CA CYS A 11 29.21 0.16 31.92
C CYS A 11 27.84 0.48 31.28
N PHE A 12 27.28 1.62 31.58
CA PHE A 12 26.23 2.20 30.74
C PHE A 12 26.85 2.54 29.40
N ARG A 13 26.48 1.78 28.36
CA ARG A 13 26.77 2.17 26.98
C ARG A 13 25.95 3.43 26.71
N ALA A 14 26.60 4.53 26.36
CA ALA A 14 25.91 5.72 25.88
C ALA A 14 25.08 5.33 24.63
N PRO A 15 23.87 5.90 24.46
CA PRO A 15 23.10 5.68 23.25
C PRO A 15 23.94 6.09 22.05
N ALA A 16 23.87 5.30 20.96
CA ALA A 16 24.54 5.61 19.72
C ALA A 16 24.10 7.00 19.26
N ALA A 17 25.03 7.81 18.76
CA ALA A 17 24.69 9.09 18.16
C ALA A 17 23.72 8.83 17.00
N PRO A 18 22.68 9.68 16.82
CA PRO A 18 21.79 9.56 15.68
C PRO A 18 22.60 9.55 14.38
N PRO A 19 22.16 8.80 13.35
CA PRO A 19 22.84 8.78 12.06
C PRO A 19 22.95 10.21 11.52
N ALA A 20 24.04 10.48 10.77
CA ALA A 20 24.24 11.78 10.15
C ALA A 20 23.02 12.11 9.26
N PRO A 21 22.55 13.38 9.27
CA PRO A 21 21.41 13.76 8.45
C PRO A 21 21.69 13.45 6.98
N PHE A 22 20.70 12.85 6.32
CA PHE A 22 20.72 12.63 4.87
C PHE A 22 20.92 13.97 4.16
N VAL A 23 21.88 14.04 3.22
CA VAL A 23 22.04 15.22 2.36
C VAL A 23 21.21 14.97 1.10
N PRO A 24 20.13 15.73 0.86
CA PRO A 24 19.32 15.56 -0.34
C PRO A 24 20.19 15.66 -1.60
N PRO A 25 19.92 14.85 -2.65
CA PRO A 25 20.58 15.01 -3.94
C PRO A 25 20.33 16.42 -4.50
N ALA A 26 21.31 16.94 -5.25
CA ALA A 26 21.18 18.25 -5.88
C ALA A 26 19.94 18.28 -6.80
N THR A 27 18.94 19.08 -6.44
CA THR A 27 17.75 19.29 -7.25
C THR A 27 18.13 20.04 -8.52
N SER A 28 17.81 19.49 -9.69
CA SER A 28 17.78 20.28 -10.92
C SER A 28 16.58 21.23 -10.79
N GLY A 29 16.83 22.53 -10.93
CA GLY A 29 15.88 23.60 -10.65
C GLY A 29 14.44 23.31 -11.03
N ARG A 30 13.53 23.95 -10.32
CA ARG A 30 12.07 23.91 -10.51
C ARG A 30 11.74 23.90 -11.99
N ALA A 31 11.30 22.75 -12.52
CA ALA A 31 10.73 22.73 -13.85
C ALA A 31 9.58 23.74 -13.83
N GLU A 32 9.61 24.77 -14.67
CA GLU A 32 8.54 25.73 -14.76
C GLU A 32 7.29 24.96 -15.19
N LEU A 33 6.40 24.73 -14.23
CA LEU A 33 5.09 24.16 -14.52
C LEU A 33 4.32 25.24 -15.25
N GLU A 34 3.97 24.97 -16.51
CA GLU A 34 3.20 25.90 -17.31
C GLU A 34 1.82 26.13 -16.68
N ALA A 35 1.49 27.38 -16.37
CA ALA A 35 0.14 27.79 -16.04
C ALA A 35 -0.54 28.27 -17.34
N PRO A 36 -1.83 28.01 -17.55
CA PRO A 36 -2.90 27.70 -16.62
C PRO A 36 -3.15 26.20 -16.42
N ASP A 37 -4.03 25.87 -15.43
CA ASP A 37 -4.47 24.51 -15.20
C ASP A 37 -4.96 23.85 -16.50
N GLY A 38 -4.37 22.71 -16.85
CA GLY A 38 -4.78 21.87 -17.97
C GLY A 38 -6.12 21.16 -17.71
N PRO A 39 -6.49 20.18 -18.54
CA PRO A 39 -7.67 19.36 -18.30
C PRO A 39 -7.69 18.81 -16.88
N ASP A 40 -8.83 18.85 -16.22
CA ASP A 40 -9.05 18.39 -14.84
C ASP A 40 -8.29 19.15 -13.75
N GLY A 41 -7.72 20.32 -14.04
CA GLY A 41 -6.95 21.11 -13.08
C GLY A 41 -5.52 20.61 -12.89
N VAL A 42 -5.05 19.70 -13.74
CA VAL A 42 -3.68 19.17 -13.75
C VAL A 42 -2.73 20.20 -14.31
N ARG A 43 -1.58 20.38 -13.65
CA ARG A 43 -0.46 21.17 -14.19
C ARG A 43 0.65 20.23 -14.63
N LEU A 44 1.17 20.46 -15.82
CA LEU A 44 2.18 19.59 -16.42
C LEU A 44 3.47 20.37 -16.65
N ALA A 45 4.62 19.78 -16.35
CA ALA A 45 5.88 20.31 -16.83
C ALA A 45 5.91 20.22 -18.36
N GLY A 46 6.18 21.34 -19.03
CA GLY A 46 6.21 21.37 -20.49
C GLY A 46 7.26 20.43 -21.09
N ARG A 47 8.35 20.18 -20.36
CA ARG A 47 9.44 19.30 -20.78
C ARG A 47 10.06 18.55 -19.60
N THR A 48 10.51 17.32 -19.87
CA THR A 48 11.35 16.53 -18.97
C THR A 48 12.55 15.99 -19.75
N VAL A 49 13.47 15.33 -19.04
CA VAL A 49 14.58 14.62 -19.69
C VAL A 49 14.28 13.13 -19.63
N TRP A 50 14.19 12.49 -20.79
CA TRP A 50 13.92 11.08 -20.98
C TRP A 50 15.12 10.41 -21.63
N ASN A 51 15.80 9.49 -20.91
CA ASN A 51 17.04 8.85 -21.39
C ASN A 51 18.06 9.85 -21.98
N GLY A 52 18.26 10.99 -21.30
CA GLY A 52 19.17 12.04 -21.74
C GLY A 52 18.64 12.97 -22.85
N THR A 53 17.43 12.72 -23.36
CA THR A 53 16.80 13.52 -24.44
C THR A 53 15.64 14.34 -23.89
N PRO A 54 15.53 15.64 -24.25
CA PRO A 54 14.35 16.43 -23.92
C PRO A 54 13.07 15.80 -24.50
N LEU A 55 12.05 15.59 -23.65
CA LEU A 55 10.73 15.07 -24.02
C LEU A 55 9.65 16.08 -23.60
N THR A 56 8.75 16.39 -24.53
CA THR A 56 7.50 17.11 -24.20
C THR A 56 6.51 16.13 -23.60
N LEU A 57 6.08 16.41 -22.37
CA LEU A 57 5.08 15.59 -21.68
C LEU A 57 3.68 15.90 -22.21
N ARG A 58 2.83 14.89 -22.25
CA ARG A 58 1.41 14.99 -22.56
C ARG A 58 0.61 14.16 -21.55
N TYR A 59 -0.39 14.77 -20.94
CA TYR A 59 -1.39 14.08 -20.13
C TYR A 59 -2.66 13.86 -20.96
N GLN A 60 -3.21 12.65 -20.90
CA GLN A 60 -4.47 12.27 -21.56
C GLN A 60 -5.45 11.83 -20.47
N PRO A 61 -6.48 12.64 -20.13
CA PRO A 61 -7.55 12.21 -19.22
C PRO A 61 -8.39 11.13 -19.92
N LEU A 62 -8.74 10.08 -19.19
CA LEU A 62 -9.46 8.93 -19.74
C LEU A 62 -10.82 8.70 -19.08
N VAL A 63 -10.91 8.82 -17.75
CA VAL A 63 -12.11 8.55 -16.96
C VAL A 63 -12.25 9.53 -15.81
N ARG A 64 -13.50 9.82 -15.41
CA ARG A 64 -13.83 10.60 -14.20
C ARG A 64 -14.98 9.94 -13.48
N ALA A 65 -14.96 9.94 -12.15
CA ALA A 65 -16.08 9.47 -11.35
C ALA A 65 -17.38 10.20 -11.76
N GLY A 66 -18.46 9.44 -11.91
CA GLY A 66 -19.76 9.94 -12.34
C GLY A 66 -19.93 10.13 -13.84
N ASP A 67 -18.90 9.91 -14.67
CA ASP A 67 -19.08 9.91 -16.14
C ASP A 67 -19.84 8.67 -16.59
N ARG A 68 -20.76 8.85 -17.54
CA ARG A 68 -21.40 7.74 -18.23
C ARG A 68 -20.51 7.29 -19.39
N ILE A 69 -20.03 6.04 -19.31
CA ILE A 69 -19.16 5.45 -20.33
C ILE A 69 -19.83 4.16 -20.84
N GLY A 70 -20.43 4.23 -22.01
CA GLY A 70 -21.37 3.20 -22.48
C GLY A 70 -22.65 3.22 -21.64
N ASP A 71 -23.04 2.07 -21.13
CA ASP A 71 -24.29 1.91 -20.38
C ASP A 71 -24.15 2.14 -18.88
N GLU A 72 -22.92 2.22 -18.34
CA GLU A 72 -22.68 2.35 -16.90
C GLU A 72 -22.15 3.75 -16.51
N VAL A 73 -22.38 4.10 -15.24
CA VAL A 73 -21.79 5.26 -14.58
C VAL A 73 -20.52 4.80 -13.87
N PHE A 74 -19.37 5.36 -14.25
CA PHE A 74 -18.07 5.05 -13.67
C PHE A 74 -18.01 5.52 -12.21
N GLY A 75 -17.64 4.62 -11.29
CA GLY A 75 -17.61 4.89 -9.85
C GLY A 75 -18.94 4.72 -9.10
N GLN A 76 -20.05 4.32 -9.79
CA GLN A 76 -21.31 4.05 -9.14
C GLN A 76 -21.20 2.84 -8.22
N LEU A 77 -21.37 3.05 -6.91
CA LEU A 77 -21.45 1.97 -5.93
C LEU A 77 -22.84 1.32 -5.97
N VAL A 78 -22.92 0.07 -5.54
CA VAL A 78 -24.18 -0.66 -5.40
C VAL A 78 -24.21 -1.48 -4.12
N SER A 79 -25.40 -1.73 -3.61
CA SER A 79 -25.62 -2.69 -2.53
C SER A 79 -25.61 -4.14 -3.05
N ARG A 80 -25.63 -5.09 -2.13
CA ARG A 80 -25.74 -6.52 -2.41
C ARG A 80 -26.98 -6.89 -3.25
N SER A 81 -28.09 -6.18 -3.07
CA SER A 81 -29.30 -6.35 -3.87
C SER A 81 -29.25 -5.69 -5.24
N GLY A 82 -28.16 -4.99 -5.58
CA GLY A 82 -28.00 -4.24 -6.82
C GLY A 82 -28.61 -2.83 -6.79
N ARG A 83 -29.05 -2.34 -5.63
CA ARG A 83 -29.53 -0.96 -5.48
C ARG A 83 -28.37 0.02 -5.68
N ALA A 84 -28.54 1.00 -6.54
CA ALA A 84 -27.56 2.07 -6.70
C ALA A 84 -27.40 2.86 -5.39
N LEU A 85 -26.16 3.10 -5.01
CA LEU A 85 -25.74 3.92 -3.87
C LEU A 85 -25.24 5.27 -4.40
N GLU A 86 -24.20 5.82 -3.81
CA GLU A 86 -23.53 7.02 -4.29
C GLU A 86 -22.50 6.74 -5.39
N VAL A 87 -22.00 7.78 -6.03
CA VAL A 87 -20.80 7.74 -6.86
C VAL A 87 -19.61 8.02 -5.96
N CYS A 88 -18.67 7.09 -5.93
CA CYS A 88 -17.46 7.22 -5.13
C CYS A 88 -16.45 8.19 -5.77
N GLU A 89 -15.91 9.11 -5.01
CA GLU A 89 -14.83 10.04 -5.40
C GLU A 89 -13.45 9.58 -4.90
N GLY A 90 -13.34 8.37 -4.37
CA GLY A 90 -12.09 7.72 -3.95
C GLY A 90 -11.51 6.84 -5.06
N LEU A 91 -11.22 7.38 -6.25
CA LEU A 91 -10.56 6.64 -7.33
C LEU A 91 -9.07 6.55 -7.02
N ASP A 92 -8.67 5.53 -6.26
CA ASP A 92 -7.29 5.36 -5.85
C ASP A 92 -6.41 4.77 -6.96
N TYR A 93 -6.78 3.65 -7.53
CA TYR A 93 -5.96 2.99 -8.56
C TYR A 93 -6.64 2.99 -9.92
N SER A 94 -5.86 3.24 -10.99
CA SER A 94 -6.35 3.09 -12.36
C SER A 94 -5.20 2.68 -13.30
N GLY A 95 -4.94 1.38 -13.37
CA GLY A 95 -3.83 0.82 -14.14
C GLY A 95 -4.19 0.45 -15.56
N LEU A 96 -3.44 0.98 -16.56
CA LEU A 96 -3.52 0.56 -17.95
C LEU A 96 -2.89 -0.83 -18.11
N ARG A 97 -3.58 -1.72 -18.81
CA ARG A 97 -3.10 -3.06 -19.14
C ARG A 97 -3.60 -3.53 -20.50
N LEU A 98 -3.09 -4.65 -20.99
CA LEU A 98 -3.66 -5.36 -22.11
C LEU A 98 -4.45 -6.57 -21.62
N SER A 99 -5.73 -6.65 -21.97
CA SER A 99 -6.58 -7.82 -21.76
C SER A 99 -6.97 -8.41 -23.10
N GLY A 100 -6.52 -9.65 -23.36
CA GLY A 100 -6.71 -10.27 -24.68
C GLY A 100 -6.12 -9.46 -25.85
N GLY A 101 -5.05 -8.69 -25.60
CA GLY A 101 -4.41 -7.83 -26.60
C GLY A 101 -5.10 -6.47 -26.80
N GLN A 102 -6.18 -6.18 -26.09
CA GLN A 102 -6.89 -4.89 -26.14
C GLN A 102 -6.54 -4.03 -24.93
N PRO A 103 -6.33 -2.71 -25.09
CA PRO A 103 -6.06 -1.83 -23.98
C PRO A 103 -7.30 -1.66 -23.09
N GLU A 104 -7.08 -1.75 -21.79
CA GLU A 104 -8.09 -1.66 -20.75
C GLU A 104 -7.53 -0.94 -19.52
N LEU A 105 -8.34 -0.12 -18.85
CA LEU A 105 -8.07 0.29 -17.47
C LEU A 105 -8.75 -0.67 -16.52
N ILE A 106 -8.06 -1.04 -15.44
CA ILE A 106 -8.67 -1.59 -14.24
C ILE A 106 -8.57 -0.52 -13.16
N SER A 107 -9.72 -0.18 -12.56
CA SER A 107 -9.83 0.95 -11.64
C SER A 107 -10.43 0.51 -10.33
N HIS A 108 -9.84 0.95 -9.21
CA HIS A 108 -10.29 0.68 -7.85
C HIS A 108 -10.89 1.93 -7.23
N PHE A 109 -11.95 1.73 -6.47
CA PHE A 109 -12.61 2.78 -5.70
C PHE A 109 -12.50 2.47 -4.22
N GLU A 110 -11.80 3.31 -3.52
CA GLU A 110 -11.55 3.29 -2.09
C GLU A 110 -12.71 3.94 -1.33
N CYS A 111 -13.81 3.21 -1.27
CA CYS A 111 -15.05 3.60 -0.59
C CYS A 111 -15.66 2.40 0.14
N GLN A 112 -16.78 2.61 0.81
CA GLN A 112 -17.56 1.59 1.51
C GLN A 112 -19.02 1.58 1.06
N PRO A 113 -19.46 0.53 0.33
CA PRO A 113 -18.61 -0.56 -0.17
C PRO A 113 -17.63 -0.07 -1.21
N GLY A 114 -16.50 -0.80 -1.38
CA GLY A 114 -15.56 -0.56 -2.48
C GLY A 114 -16.09 -1.06 -3.81
N ALA A 115 -15.46 -0.62 -4.91
CA ALA A 115 -15.80 -1.09 -6.24
C ALA A 115 -14.56 -1.24 -7.14
N ILE A 116 -14.64 -2.16 -8.09
CA ILE A 116 -13.64 -2.31 -9.14
C ILE A 116 -14.33 -2.18 -10.49
N TYR A 117 -13.74 -1.40 -11.38
CA TYR A 117 -14.23 -1.18 -12.74
C TYR A 117 -13.22 -1.63 -13.78
N ARG A 118 -13.71 -2.08 -14.92
CA ARG A 118 -12.92 -2.38 -16.12
C ARG A 118 -13.42 -1.51 -17.26
N THR A 119 -12.53 -0.68 -17.81
CA THR A 119 -12.87 0.27 -18.86
C THR A 119 -12.09 -0.05 -20.13
N ALA A 120 -12.79 -0.45 -21.18
CA ALA A 120 -12.20 -0.72 -22.48
C ALA A 120 -11.76 0.59 -23.15
N LEU A 121 -10.58 0.56 -23.76
CA LEU A 121 -10.02 1.70 -24.47
C LEU A 121 -9.87 1.42 -25.97
N ALA A 122 -10.07 2.44 -26.78
CA ALA A 122 -9.60 2.49 -28.16
C ALA A 122 -8.25 3.22 -28.22
N ALA A 123 -7.28 2.66 -28.95
CA ALA A 123 -5.99 3.28 -29.19
C ALA A 123 -5.87 3.69 -30.67
N SER A 124 -5.40 4.91 -30.90
CA SER A 124 -5.08 5.43 -32.24
C SER A 124 -3.60 5.29 -32.56
N ALA A 125 -3.22 5.34 -33.82
CA ALA A 125 -1.83 5.18 -34.26
C ALA A 125 -0.87 6.27 -33.73
N ASP A 126 -1.38 7.43 -33.34
CA ASP A 126 -0.62 8.53 -32.72
C ASP A 126 -0.45 8.40 -31.19
N GLY A 127 -0.89 7.27 -30.61
CA GLY A 127 -0.87 7.04 -29.17
C GLY A 127 -1.98 7.73 -28.40
N THR A 128 -3.04 8.22 -29.07
CA THR A 128 -4.22 8.73 -28.36
C THR A 128 -5.08 7.57 -27.89
N LEU A 129 -5.43 7.58 -26.59
CA LEU A 129 -6.31 6.62 -25.95
C LEU A 129 -7.67 7.26 -25.65
N ARG A 130 -8.75 6.47 -25.71
CA ARG A 130 -10.12 6.93 -25.42
C ARG A 130 -10.95 5.81 -24.80
N ALA A 131 -11.60 6.07 -23.67
CA ALA A 131 -12.57 5.16 -23.06
C ALA A 131 -13.77 4.94 -24.00
N THR A 132 -14.19 3.68 -24.14
CA THR A 132 -15.29 3.28 -25.04
C THR A 132 -16.46 2.64 -24.32
N ALA A 133 -16.19 1.85 -23.29
CA ALA A 133 -17.18 1.24 -22.43
C ALA A 133 -16.56 0.96 -21.07
N THR A 134 -17.36 1.09 -20.02
CA THR A 134 -16.95 0.65 -18.67
C THR A 134 -17.91 -0.38 -18.12
N ARG A 135 -17.44 -1.25 -17.24
CA ARG A 135 -18.27 -2.20 -16.52
C ARG A 135 -17.75 -2.39 -15.10
N ARG A 136 -18.67 -2.42 -14.15
CA ARG A 136 -18.32 -2.79 -12.78
C ARG A 136 -18.06 -4.30 -12.69
N VAL A 137 -17.06 -4.69 -11.91
CA VAL A 137 -16.82 -6.09 -11.54
C VAL A 137 -17.88 -6.51 -10.50
N ASP A 138 -18.49 -7.69 -10.69
CA ASP A 138 -19.39 -8.24 -9.70
C ASP A 138 -18.60 -8.77 -8.49
N MET A 139 -18.69 -8.08 -7.38
CA MET A 139 -18.00 -8.39 -6.14
C MET A 139 -18.83 -9.26 -5.17
N SER A 140 -19.94 -9.84 -5.60
CA SER A 140 -20.84 -10.65 -4.76
C SER A 140 -20.13 -11.88 -4.16
N ALA A 141 -19.19 -12.49 -4.90
CA ALA A 141 -18.43 -13.65 -4.45
C ALA A 141 -17.47 -13.33 -3.27
N VAL A 142 -17.21 -12.05 -3.05
CA VAL A 142 -16.34 -11.55 -1.99
C VAL A 142 -17.08 -10.54 -1.08
N ASP A 143 -18.40 -10.70 -0.95
CA ASP A 143 -19.27 -9.88 -0.10
C ASP A 143 -19.08 -8.35 -0.29
N GLY A 144 -18.90 -7.92 -1.54
CA GLY A 144 -18.58 -6.53 -1.87
C GLY A 144 -17.09 -6.24 -1.72
N GLY A 145 -16.76 -5.12 -1.18
CA GLY A 145 -15.38 -4.68 -0.95
C GLY A 145 -15.32 -3.64 0.14
N ASN A 146 -14.12 -3.37 0.62
CA ASN A 146 -13.84 -2.37 1.62
C ASN A 146 -12.58 -1.63 1.19
N PHE A 147 -12.66 -0.33 0.89
CA PHE A 147 -11.51 0.49 0.54
C PHE A 147 -10.52 -0.24 -0.39
N TYR A 148 -10.86 -0.36 -1.69
CA TYR A 148 -9.92 -0.91 -2.65
C TYR A 148 -8.86 0.13 -2.99
N CYS A 149 -7.68 -0.03 -2.41
CA CYS A 149 -6.52 0.79 -2.65
C CYS A 149 -5.73 0.32 -3.88
N ALA A 150 -4.42 0.30 -3.84
CA ALA A 150 -3.57 -0.02 -4.99
C ALA A 150 -3.73 -1.48 -5.47
N GLY A 151 -3.19 -1.76 -6.63
CA GLY A 151 -3.21 -3.10 -7.20
C GLY A 151 -2.13 -3.39 -8.21
N ALA A 152 -1.94 -4.66 -8.51
CA ALA A 152 -0.94 -5.12 -9.47
C ALA A 152 -1.45 -6.27 -10.34
N PRO A 153 -1.05 -6.34 -11.62
CA PRO A 153 -1.30 -7.49 -12.45
C PRO A 153 -0.37 -8.65 -12.08
N THR A 154 -0.85 -9.86 -12.27
CA THR A 154 -0.03 -11.06 -12.22
C THR A 154 0.42 -11.48 -13.62
N ARG A 155 1.45 -12.32 -13.72
CA ARG A 155 1.86 -12.88 -15.01
C ARG A 155 0.84 -13.85 -15.58
N ALA A 156 0.02 -14.46 -14.72
CA ALA A 156 -1.10 -15.31 -15.14
C ALA A 156 -2.25 -14.51 -15.81
N GLY A 157 -2.16 -13.18 -15.83
CA GLY A 157 -3.16 -12.31 -16.45
C GLY A 157 -4.32 -11.92 -15.53
N THR A 158 -4.27 -12.29 -14.26
CA THR A 158 -5.20 -11.80 -13.23
C THR A 158 -4.70 -10.48 -12.64
N HIS A 159 -5.44 -9.95 -11.68
CA HIS A 159 -5.11 -8.70 -11.01
C HIS A 159 -5.35 -8.86 -9.50
N LEU A 160 -4.37 -8.49 -8.70
CA LEU A 160 -4.48 -8.42 -7.25
C LEU A 160 -4.92 -7.01 -6.84
N ALA A 161 -6.04 -6.92 -6.15
CA ALA A 161 -6.60 -5.69 -5.61
C ALA A 161 -6.51 -5.73 -4.08
N SER A 162 -6.01 -4.69 -3.48
CA SER A 162 -5.76 -4.59 -2.05
C SER A 162 -6.94 -3.97 -1.33
N GLN A 163 -7.34 -4.51 -0.16
CA GLN A 163 -8.32 -3.89 0.71
C GLN A 163 -7.63 -3.31 1.93
N GLU A 164 -7.90 -2.05 2.20
CA GLU A 164 -7.38 -1.37 3.37
C GLU A 164 -8.32 -1.38 4.57
N TYR A 165 -7.83 -0.80 5.65
CA TYR A 165 -8.56 -0.41 6.86
C TYR A 165 -9.40 -1.55 7.43
N GLU A 166 -8.72 -2.63 7.78
CA GLU A 166 -9.37 -3.77 8.42
C GLU A 166 -9.89 -3.39 9.81
N ALA A 167 -11.14 -3.71 10.08
CA ALA A 167 -11.76 -3.46 11.37
C ALA A 167 -11.24 -4.39 12.47
N ASP A 168 -11.12 -3.89 13.71
CA ASP A 168 -10.75 -4.71 14.87
C ASP A 168 -11.87 -5.69 15.23
N ALA A 169 -11.68 -6.96 14.86
CA ALA A 169 -12.65 -8.01 15.12
C ALA A 169 -12.93 -8.22 16.63
N ARG A 170 -12.01 -7.82 17.51
CA ARG A 170 -12.16 -7.87 18.97
C ARG A 170 -13.24 -6.91 19.47
N LYS A 171 -13.53 -5.86 18.71
CA LYS A 171 -14.50 -4.81 19.08
C LYS A 171 -15.87 -4.98 18.42
N ARG A 172 -16.13 -6.13 17.78
CA ARG A 172 -17.43 -6.41 17.17
C ARG A 172 -18.51 -6.55 18.23
N LEU A 173 -19.63 -5.85 18.01
CA LEU A 173 -20.82 -5.88 18.87
C LEU A 173 -21.88 -6.89 18.39
N PRO A 174 -22.87 -7.25 19.21
CA PRO A 174 -23.93 -8.21 18.85
C PRO A 174 -24.79 -7.77 17.66
N ASP A 175 -24.96 -6.48 17.42
CA ASP A 175 -25.69 -5.92 16.28
C ASP A 175 -24.88 -5.91 14.97
N GLY A 176 -23.65 -6.41 15.00
CA GLY A 176 -22.75 -6.49 13.87
C GLY A 176 -21.87 -5.27 13.67
N THR A 177 -22.10 -4.17 14.38
CA THR A 177 -21.24 -3.00 14.36
C THR A 177 -19.90 -3.29 15.03
N VAL A 178 -18.90 -2.42 14.79
CA VAL A 178 -17.61 -2.43 15.48
C VAL A 178 -17.49 -1.16 16.30
N ALA A 179 -17.17 -1.31 17.59
CA ALA A 179 -16.93 -0.16 18.47
C ALA A 179 -15.57 0.47 18.15
N ASP A 180 -15.46 1.79 18.39
CA ASP A 180 -14.27 2.59 18.10
C ASP A 180 -13.76 2.36 16.66
N ASN A 181 -14.68 2.37 15.72
CA ASN A 181 -14.45 2.12 14.32
C ASN A 181 -13.75 3.32 13.69
N PHE A 182 -12.42 3.31 13.68
CA PHE A 182 -11.61 4.40 13.13
C PHE A 182 -11.86 4.58 11.63
N GLU A 183 -12.03 3.48 10.89
CA GLU A 183 -12.14 3.47 9.43
C GLU A 183 -13.55 3.16 8.92
N ASP A 184 -14.53 3.56 9.69
CA ASP A 184 -15.96 3.55 9.33
C ASP A 184 -16.51 2.19 8.80
N TYR A 185 -16.02 1.06 9.34
CA TYR A 185 -16.55 -0.28 9.03
C TYR A 185 -18.08 -0.33 8.99
N ASN A 186 -18.73 0.45 9.85
CA ASN A 186 -20.19 0.45 9.97
C ASN A 186 -20.89 0.99 8.70
N ALA A 187 -20.19 1.75 7.84
CA ALA A 187 -20.69 2.18 6.54
C ALA A 187 -20.90 1.01 5.56
N LEU A 188 -20.27 -0.15 5.80
CA LEU A 188 -20.55 -1.39 5.07
C LEU A 188 -22.04 -1.84 5.18
N ALA A 189 -22.81 -1.29 6.12
CA ALA A 189 -24.26 -1.44 6.14
C ALA A 189 -24.91 -1.11 4.78
N ALA A 190 -24.32 -0.19 4.01
CA ALA A 190 -24.80 0.15 2.66
C ALA A 190 -24.73 -1.05 1.70
N TRP A 191 -23.67 -1.88 1.75
CA TRP A 191 -23.58 -3.13 0.99
C TRP A 191 -24.62 -4.15 1.48
N TRP A 192 -24.78 -4.31 2.77
CA TRP A 192 -25.65 -5.31 3.40
C TRP A 192 -27.12 -4.89 3.47
N ASP A 193 -27.53 -3.90 2.69
CA ASP A 193 -28.90 -3.35 2.66
C ASP A 193 -29.41 -2.92 4.07
N GLY A 194 -28.49 -2.48 4.93
CA GLY A 194 -28.74 -2.03 6.30
C GLY A 194 -28.52 -3.09 7.40
N ASP A 195 -28.24 -4.34 7.05
CA ASP A 195 -28.09 -5.43 8.03
C ASP A 195 -26.62 -5.84 8.23
N LEU A 196 -25.91 -5.15 9.14
CA LEU A 196 -24.53 -5.51 9.52
C LEU A 196 -24.42 -6.80 10.33
N THR A 197 -25.54 -7.37 10.81
CA THR A 197 -25.46 -8.67 11.48
C THR A 197 -25.03 -9.77 10.52
N ALA A 198 -25.28 -9.58 9.22
CA ALA A 198 -24.81 -10.45 8.15
C ALA A 198 -23.30 -10.30 7.84
N ALA A 199 -22.69 -9.18 8.21
CA ALA A 199 -21.24 -8.94 8.04
C ALA A 199 -20.42 -9.49 9.20
N HIS A 200 -19.14 -9.73 8.95
CA HIS A 200 -18.14 -10.06 9.97
C HIS A 200 -16.82 -9.34 9.64
N PRO A 201 -16.11 -8.73 10.63
CA PRO A 201 -14.87 -8.01 10.38
C PRO A 201 -13.84 -8.82 9.60
N TRP A 202 -13.72 -10.12 9.88
CA TRP A 202 -12.78 -11.00 9.17
C TRP A 202 -13.18 -11.33 7.72
N GLN A 203 -14.27 -10.79 7.19
CA GLN A 203 -14.59 -10.87 5.76
C GLN A 203 -13.87 -9.80 4.92
N TYR A 204 -13.27 -8.78 5.55
CA TYR A 204 -12.67 -7.61 4.89
C TYR A 204 -11.22 -7.40 5.31
N GLY A 205 -10.45 -6.63 4.52
CA GLY A 205 -9.02 -6.40 4.73
C GLY A 205 -8.14 -7.48 4.08
N TRP A 206 -8.52 -7.94 2.89
CA TRP A 206 -7.84 -9.00 2.15
C TRP A 206 -7.38 -8.54 0.78
N VAL A 207 -6.37 -9.22 0.24
CA VAL A 207 -6.11 -9.17 -1.20
C VAL A 207 -7.22 -9.92 -1.93
N VAL A 208 -7.78 -9.30 -2.97
CA VAL A 208 -8.79 -9.89 -3.83
C VAL A 208 -8.20 -10.09 -5.23
N GLU A 209 -8.19 -11.31 -5.71
CA GLU A 209 -7.77 -11.60 -7.07
C GLU A 209 -8.95 -11.51 -8.02
N VAL A 210 -8.81 -10.66 -9.05
CA VAL A 210 -9.79 -10.42 -10.10
C VAL A 210 -9.30 -11.05 -11.39
N ALA A 211 -10.04 -12.02 -11.91
CA ALA A 211 -9.76 -12.69 -13.16
C ALA A 211 -10.69 -12.19 -14.28
N ASP A 212 -10.32 -12.45 -15.54
CA ASP A 212 -11.13 -12.01 -16.69
C ASP A 212 -12.44 -12.80 -16.83
N ARG A 213 -12.44 -14.08 -16.40
CA ARG A 213 -13.55 -15.03 -16.66
C ARG A 213 -14.02 -15.81 -15.44
N ALA A 214 -13.48 -15.54 -14.27
CA ALA A 214 -13.90 -16.16 -13.01
C ALA A 214 -14.39 -15.07 -12.03
N PRO A 215 -15.27 -15.43 -11.08
CA PRO A 215 -15.61 -14.52 -10.00
C PRO A 215 -14.37 -14.10 -9.22
N PRO A 216 -14.35 -12.90 -8.63
CA PRO A 216 -13.29 -12.48 -7.72
C PRO A 216 -13.14 -13.45 -6.55
N ALA A 217 -11.91 -13.60 -6.07
CA ALA A 217 -11.59 -14.51 -4.97
C ALA A 217 -10.70 -13.81 -3.94
N ARG A 218 -11.07 -13.89 -2.64
CA ARG A 218 -10.17 -13.49 -1.56
C ARG A 218 -8.98 -14.44 -1.50
N ARG A 219 -7.79 -13.89 -1.36
CA ARG A 219 -6.56 -14.62 -1.13
C ARG A 219 -6.27 -14.68 0.38
N TRP A 220 -7.08 -15.50 1.06
CA TRP A 220 -7.01 -15.67 2.50
C TRP A 220 -5.63 -16.11 3.00
N ALA A 221 -4.89 -16.86 2.19
CA ALA A 221 -3.54 -17.31 2.51
C ALA A 221 -2.53 -16.16 2.62
N MET A 222 -2.80 -14.99 2.03
CA MET A 222 -1.93 -13.80 2.09
C MET A 222 -2.02 -13.02 3.40
N GLY A 223 -2.99 -13.33 4.27
CA GLY A 223 -3.19 -12.62 5.54
C GLY A 223 -4.08 -11.39 5.43
N ARG A 224 -4.57 -10.92 6.57
CA ARG A 224 -5.50 -9.80 6.73
C ARG A 224 -4.83 -8.66 7.50
N PHE A 225 -4.79 -7.50 6.90
CA PHE A 225 -4.32 -6.22 7.46
C PHE A 225 -4.71 -5.09 6.49
N SER A 226 -4.32 -3.84 6.74
CA SER A 226 -4.55 -2.71 5.82
C SER A 226 -3.62 -2.83 4.61
N HIS A 227 -4.07 -3.56 3.59
CA HIS A 227 -3.26 -3.78 2.40
C HIS A 227 -3.22 -2.53 1.52
N GLU A 228 -2.09 -1.87 1.44
CA GLU A 228 -1.84 -0.86 0.42
C GLU A 228 -1.60 -1.53 -0.94
N LEU A 229 -0.61 -2.38 -1.05
CA LEU A 229 -0.25 -3.03 -2.31
C LEU A 229 0.16 -4.49 -2.12
N ALA A 230 -0.37 -5.37 -2.95
CA ALA A 230 0.13 -6.72 -3.17
C ALA A 230 0.90 -6.77 -4.49
N LEU A 231 2.25 -6.80 -4.44
CA LEU A 231 3.13 -6.74 -5.60
C LEU A 231 3.76 -8.11 -5.92
N PRO A 232 3.29 -8.82 -6.95
CA PRO A 232 3.91 -10.08 -7.39
C PRO A 232 5.30 -9.85 -7.98
N MET A 233 6.24 -10.71 -7.61
CA MET A 233 7.58 -10.73 -8.20
C MET A 233 7.59 -11.51 -9.52
N PRO A 234 8.67 -11.38 -10.34
CA PRO A 234 8.77 -12.05 -11.65
C PRO A 234 8.68 -13.56 -11.64
N ASP A 235 8.87 -14.22 -10.50
CA ASP A 235 8.69 -15.67 -10.33
C ASP A 235 7.22 -16.11 -10.23
N ASP A 236 6.29 -15.14 -10.17
CA ASP A 236 4.84 -15.32 -10.00
C ASP A 236 4.48 -16.18 -8.77
N ARG A 237 5.39 -16.23 -7.81
CA ARG A 237 5.31 -17.03 -6.58
C ARG A 237 5.51 -16.18 -5.33
N THR A 238 6.46 -15.26 -5.39
CA THR A 238 6.77 -14.32 -4.31
C THR A 238 5.91 -13.07 -4.47
N VAL A 239 5.21 -12.65 -3.42
CA VAL A 239 4.39 -11.42 -3.39
C VAL A 239 4.80 -10.60 -2.17
N TYR A 240 5.23 -9.37 -2.39
CA TYR A 240 5.40 -8.40 -1.31
C TYR A 240 4.08 -7.72 -1.00
N LEU A 241 3.82 -7.49 0.29
CA LEU A 241 2.58 -6.90 0.78
C LEU A 241 2.96 -5.76 1.72
N SER A 242 2.57 -4.54 1.39
CA SER A 242 2.73 -3.36 2.25
C SER A 242 1.49 -3.15 3.10
N ASP A 243 1.70 -2.62 4.29
CA ASP A 243 0.71 -2.47 5.35
C ASP A 243 0.56 -0.98 5.69
N ASP A 244 -0.44 -0.32 5.09
CA ASP A 244 -0.76 1.06 5.42
C ASP A 244 -1.43 1.14 6.80
N SER A 245 -0.60 1.35 7.78
CA SER A 245 -1.02 1.55 9.16
C SER A 245 -0.53 2.88 9.67
N ALA A 246 -1.37 3.59 10.40
CA ALA A 246 -0.98 4.86 11.02
C ALA A 246 0.22 4.73 11.96
N GLU A 247 0.39 3.55 12.56
CA GLU A 247 1.53 3.11 13.37
C GLU A 247 1.42 1.60 13.59
N GLY A 248 2.52 0.89 13.71
CA GLY A 248 2.48 -0.54 14.06
C GLY A 248 2.22 -1.49 12.89
N GLY A 249 2.40 -1.03 11.65
CA GLY A 249 2.38 -1.83 10.45
C GLY A 249 3.65 -2.68 10.26
N ALA A 250 3.61 -3.62 9.33
CA ALA A 250 4.72 -4.50 8.98
C ALA A 250 4.88 -4.62 7.46
N LEU A 251 6.06 -5.06 7.03
CA LEU A 251 6.27 -5.50 5.65
C LEU A 251 6.15 -7.02 5.60
N TYR A 252 5.34 -7.52 4.67
CA TYR A 252 5.14 -8.96 4.51
C TYR A 252 5.67 -9.47 3.19
N LEU A 253 5.96 -10.78 3.16
CA LEU A 253 6.29 -11.54 1.98
C LEU A 253 5.44 -12.83 2.01
N PHE A 254 4.58 -13.00 1.03
CA PHE A 254 3.87 -14.25 0.79
C PHE A 254 4.62 -15.05 -0.26
N GLN A 255 4.81 -16.35 0.00
CA GLN A 255 5.40 -17.26 -0.95
C GLN A 255 4.42 -18.38 -1.26
N ALA A 256 3.85 -18.33 -2.47
CA ALA A 256 2.90 -19.31 -2.94
C ALA A 256 3.53 -20.70 -3.10
N ASP A 257 2.76 -21.75 -2.91
CA ASP A 257 3.21 -23.14 -3.15
C ASP A 257 3.55 -23.37 -4.63
N ARG A 258 2.81 -22.72 -5.52
CA ARG A 258 2.97 -22.83 -6.98
C ARG A 258 2.95 -21.45 -7.63
N PRO A 259 3.77 -21.21 -8.65
CA PRO A 259 3.69 -19.98 -9.42
C PRO A 259 2.28 -19.76 -10.00
N GLY A 260 1.74 -18.54 -9.85
CA GLY A 260 0.44 -18.15 -10.37
C GLY A 260 -0.78 -18.70 -9.61
N ASP A 261 -0.57 -19.45 -8.53
CA ASP A 261 -1.62 -19.96 -7.67
C ASP A 261 -1.43 -19.43 -6.24
N TYR A 262 -2.13 -18.37 -5.90
CA TYR A 262 -2.00 -17.67 -4.61
C TYR A 262 -2.93 -18.21 -3.52
N SER A 263 -3.62 -19.33 -3.77
CA SER A 263 -4.58 -19.93 -2.84
C SER A 263 -3.95 -20.69 -1.67
N ALA A 264 -2.64 -20.91 -1.69
CA ALA A 264 -1.90 -21.61 -0.64
C ALA A 264 -0.44 -21.16 -0.61
N GLY A 265 0.13 -21.04 0.59
CA GLY A 265 1.52 -20.65 0.74
C GLY A 265 1.92 -20.28 2.16
N ILE A 266 3.16 -19.86 2.30
CA ILE A 266 3.74 -19.40 3.56
C ILE A 266 3.73 -17.87 3.58
N LEU A 267 3.23 -17.30 4.67
CA LEU A 267 3.33 -15.87 4.94
C LEU A 267 4.52 -15.61 5.87
N TYR A 268 5.32 -14.62 5.55
CA TYR A 268 6.43 -14.14 6.35
C TYR A 268 6.23 -12.66 6.67
N ALA A 269 6.72 -12.23 7.84
CA ALA A 269 6.81 -10.82 8.21
C ALA A 269 8.27 -10.43 8.41
N ALA A 270 8.65 -9.24 7.96
CA ALA A 270 10.01 -8.73 8.04
C ALA A 270 10.38 -8.37 9.48
N ARG A 271 11.57 -8.76 9.90
CA ARG A 271 12.23 -8.19 11.05
C ARG A 271 13.39 -7.32 10.58
N TRP A 272 13.32 -6.05 10.94
CA TRP A 272 14.34 -5.06 10.69
C TRP A 272 15.35 -5.05 11.84
N THR A 273 16.63 -5.00 11.54
CA THR A 273 17.68 -4.92 12.55
C THR A 273 18.66 -3.86 12.10
N HIS A 274 18.93 -2.89 12.95
CA HIS A 274 19.85 -1.80 12.63
C HIS A 274 21.22 -2.35 12.25
N GLY A 275 21.70 -1.99 11.07
CA GLY A 275 23.00 -2.32 10.50
C GLY A 275 24.00 -1.18 10.63
N GLU A 276 24.87 -1.05 9.66
CA GLU A 276 25.87 0.03 9.61
C GLU A 276 25.25 1.29 8.95
N GLY A 277 25.42 2.45 9.58
CA GLY A 277 24.88 3.72 9.11
C GLY A 277 23.35 3.74 9.14
N ALA A 278 22.73 4.14 8.04
CA ALA A 278 21.26 4.17 7.88
C ALA A 278 20.68 2.87 7.29
N ARG A 279 21.49 1.81 7.18
CA ARG A 279 21.05 0.52 6.65
C ARG A 279 20.41 -0.33 7.74
N TYR A 280 19.41 -1.08 7.35
CA TYR A 280 18.81 -2.15 8.13
C TYR A 280 19.05 -3.50 7.45
N ASP A 281 19.39 -4.53 8.22
CA ASP A 281 19.41 -5.91 7.79
C ASP A 281 18.01 -6.50 8.00
N LEU A 282 17.51 -7.23 6.99
CA LEU A 282 16.19 -7.84 7.02
C LEU A 282 16.30 -9.35 7.25
N SER A 283 15.50 -9.85 8.18
CA SER A 283 15.27 -11.28 8.37
C SER A 283 13.76 -11.53 8.40
N TRP A 284 13.35 -12.73 7.97
CA TRP A 284 11.95 -13.05 7.76
C TRP A 284 11.45 -14.01 8.83
N ARG A 285 10.37 -13.67 9.51
CA ARG A 285 9.68 -14.48 10.51
C ARG A 285 8.54 -15.22 9.83
N SER A 286 8.58 -16.54 9.85
CA SER A 286 7.48 -17.36 9.29
C SER A 286 6.24 -17.23 10.17
N LEU A 287 5.11 -16.94 9.54
CA LEU A 287 3.78 -17.00 10.15
C LEU A 287 3.08 -18.32 9.82
N GLY A 288 3.82 -19.28 9.27
CA GLY A 288 3.36 -20.61 8.91
C GLY A 288 2.70 -20.68 7.53
N HIS A 289 2.39 -21.91 7.13
CA HIS A 289 1.64 -22.22 5.91
C HIS A 289 0.13 -22.17 6.18
N ALA A 290 -0.63 -21.70 5.20
CA ALA A 290 -2.09 -21.80 5.18
C ALA A 290 -2.62 -21.86 3.76
N THR A 291 -3.84 -22.36 3.62
CA THR A 291 -4.60 -22.34 2.37
C THR A 291 -5.83 -21.44 2.50
N ASP A 292 -6.30 -20.90 1.38
CA ASP A 292 -7.56 -20.14 1.33
C ASP A 292 -8.72 -20.94 1.94
N ALA A 293 -8.79 -22.23 1.67
CA ALA A 293 -9.85 -23.10 2.16
C ALA A 293 -9.85 -23.25 3.70
N GLU A 294 -8.67 -23.41 4.31
CA GLU A 294 -8.53 -23.53 5.77
C GLU A 294 -8.99 -22.25 6.48
N VAL A 295 -8.53 -21.09 6.01
CA VAL A 295 -8.85 -19.80 6.61
C VAL A 295 -10.33 -19.47 6.39
N ALA A 296 -10.85 -19.65 5.17
CA ALA A 296 -12.25 -19.42 4.84
C ALA A 296 -13.19 -20.29 5.71
N ALA A 297 -12.82 -21.57 5.98
CA ALA A 297 -13.61 -22.44 6.83
C ALA A 297 -13.70 -21.97 8.30
N VAL A 298 -12.69 -21.27 8.79
CA VAL A 298 -12.75 -20.65 10.13
C VAL A 298 -13.64 -19.40 10.09
N VAL A 299 -13.43 -18.51 9.14
CA VAL A 299 -14.20 -17.26 9.02
C VAL A 299 -15.68 -17.53 8.77
N ALA A 300 -16.02 -18.56 7.98
CA ALA A 300 -17.41 -18.94 7.70
C ALA A 300 -18.20 -19.34 8.96
N ARG A 301 -17.53 -19.77 10.03
CA ARG A 301 -18.18 -20.06 11.33
C ARG A 301 -18.47 -18.79 12.13
N ARG A 302 -17.96 -17.64 11.69
CA ARG A 302 -18.15 -16.32 12.32
C ARG A 302 -17.77 -16.31 13.80
N PRO A 303 -16.59 -16.82 14.18
CA PRO A 303 -16.20 -16.94 15.57
C PRO A 303 -15.99 -15.54 16.19
N ALA A 304 -16.15 -15.45 17.50
CA ALA A 304 -15.67 -14.31 18.26
C ALA A 304 -14.14 -14.31 18.29
N PHE A 305 -13.53 -13.16 18.56
CA PHE A 305 -12.07 -13.06 18.68
C PHE A 305 -11.52 -14.02 19.74
N GLU A 306 -12.24 -14.13 20.86
CA GLU A 306 -11.90 -15.02 21.99
C GLU A 306 -12.09 -16.51 21.70
N ASP A 307 -12.75 -16.88 20.59
CA ASP A 307 -12.79 -18.28 20.14
C ASP A 307 -11.46 -18.70 19.49
N VAL A 308 -10.64 -17.73 19.05
CA VAL A 308 -9.37 -17.96 18.39
C VAL A 308 -8.19 -17.63 19.29
N PHE A 309 -8.32 -16.64 20.17
CA PHE A 309 -7.24 -16.19 21.07
C PHE A 309 -7.68 -16.25 22.53
N ASP A 310 -6.73 -16.59 23.41
CA ASP A 310 -6.81 -16.19 24.81
C ASP A 310 -6.23 -14.78 24.93
N VAL A 311 -6.90 -13.92 25.69
CA VAL A 311 -6.61 -12.48 25.74
C VAL A 311 -6.50 -11.98 27.16
N ALA A 312 -5.54 -11.11 27.43
CA ALA A 312 -5.48 -10.32 28.66
C ALA A 312 -4.90 -8.92 28.36
N THR A 313 -5.17 -7.97 29.26
CA THR A 313 -4.54 -6.66 29.23
C THR A 313 -3.16 -6.76 29.88
N PRO A 314 -2.09 -6.23 29.28
CA PRO A 314 -0.78 -6.23 29.90
C PRO A 314 -0.72 -5.32 31.14
N ASP A 315 0.09 -5.71 32.12
CA ASP A 315 0.50 -4.86 33.26
C ASP A 315 1.90 -4.30 32.96
N GLY A 316 1.94 -3.10 32.37
CA GLY A 316 3.16 -2.54 31.82
C GLY A 316 3.67 -3.34 30.62
N ASP A 317 4.80 -4.03 30.78
CA ASP A 317 5.41 -4.92 29.78
C ASP A 317 5.14 -6.42 30.04
N ARG A 318 4.31 -6.73 31.03
CA ARG A 318 4.09 -8.10 31.52
C ARG A 318 2.74 -8.65 31.08
N CYS A 319 2.80 -9.92 30.70
CA CYS A 319 1.60 -10.71 30.45
C CYS A 319 1.42 -11.80 31.51
N PRO A 320 0.17 -12.24 31.77
CA PRO A 320 -0.08 -13.46 32.54
C PRO A 320 0.64 -14.66 31.95
N ASP A 321 0.91 -15.68 32.80
CA ASP A 321 1.59 -16.90 32.40
C ASP A 321 0.96 -17.56 31.17
N GLY A 322 1.80 -17.87 30.20
CA GLY A 322 1.40 -18.54 28.96
C GLY A 322 0.82 -17.62 27.87
N LEU A 323 0.71 -16.32 28.12
CA LEU A 323 0.40 -15.31 27.10
C LEU A 323 1.67 -14.53 26.73
N SER A 324 1.74 -14.04 25.50
CA SER A 324 2.85 -13.22 25.00
C SER A 324 2.38 -11.83 24.65
N LEU A 325 3.23 -10.83 24.88
CA LEU A 325 2.94 -9.44 24.54
C LEU A 325 3.05 -9.25 23.01
N ALA A 326 1.97 -8.78 22.41
CA ALA A 326 1.92 -8.34 21.02
C ALA A 326 1.68 -6.82 20.99
N TRP A 327 2.51 -6.10 20.24
CA TRP A 327 2.36 -4.67 19.99
C TRP A 327 2.03 -4.43 18.53
N THR A 328 0.90 -3.78 18.27
CA THR A 328 0.43 -3.38 16.94
C THR A 328 -0.14 -1.96 17.02
N HIS A 329 -0.78 -1.48 15.97
CA HIS A 329 -1.51 -0.20 16.04
C HIS A 329 -2.69 -0.22 17.03
N TRP A 330 -3.17 -1.41 17.43
CA TRP A 330 -4.16 -1.56 18.51
C TRP A 330 -3.55 -1.37 19.91
N GLY A 331 -2.24 -1.11 20.02
CA GLY A 331 -1.50 -1.03 21.28
C GLY A 331 -0.95 -2.38 21.73
N GLY A 332 -0.62 -2.48 23.02
CA GLY A 332 -0.10 -3.71 23.64
C GLY A 332 -1.22 -4.63 24.08
N GLU A 333 -1.16 -5.90 23.68
CA GLU A 333 -2.11 -6.96 24.05
C GLU A 333 -1.37 -8.21 24.49
N CYS A 334 -1.87 -8.90 25.51
CA CYS A 334 -1.38 -10.22 25.89
C CYS A 334 -2.20 -11.30 25.21
N LEU A 335 -1.58 -12.06 24.33
CA LEU A 335 -2.27 -13.00 23.44
C LEU A 335 -1.63 -14.40 23.49
N ARG A 336 -2.47 -15.41 23.31
CA ARG A 336 -2.07 -16.78 22.96
C ARG A 336 -3.06 -17.33 21.94
N VAL A 337 -2.56 -17.87 20.84
CA VAL A 337 -3.40 -18.57 19.86
C VAL A 337 -3.86 -19.89 20.48
N LYS A 338 -5.14 -20.21 20.32
CA LYS A 338 -5.71 -21.49 20.76
C LYS A 338 -5.22 -22.63 19.89
N ALA A 339 -4.92 -23.77 20.52
CA ALA A 339 -4.35 -24.92 19.84
C ALA A 339 -5.19 -25.41 18.64
N GLY A 340 -4.52 -25.63 17.52
CA GLY A 340 -5.14 -26.08 16.25
C GLY A 340 -5.75 -24.95 15.41
N LEU A 341 -5.58 -23.70 15.83
CA LEU A 341 -6.04 -22.51 15.07
C LEU A 341 -4.89 -21.63 14.58
N GLU A 342 -3.63 -22.10 14.71
CA GLU A 342 -2.44 -21.30 14.43
C GLU A 342 -2.41 -20.80 12.99
N ALA A 343 -2.72 -21.66 12.00
CA ALA A 343 -2.76 -21.28 10.61
C ALA A 343 -3.83 -20.21 10.33
N ALA A 344 -5.05 -20.38 10.84
CA ALA A 344 -6.12 -19.41 10.65
C ALA A 344 -5.84 -18.10 11.40
N ALA A 345 -5.41 -18.18 12.66
CA ALA A 345 -5.08 -17.02 13.50
C ALA A 345 -4.01 -16.14 12.84
N SER A 346 -2.97 -16.76 12.26
CA SER A 346 -1.89 -16.04 11.57
C SER A 346 -2.35 -15.31 10.31
N ARG A 347 -3.54 -15.64 9.81
CA ARG A 347 -4.11 -14.99 8.63
C ARG A 347 -5.20 -13.98 8.98
N VAL A 348 -6.13 -14.32 9.87
CA VAL A 348 -7.21 -13.37 10.24
C VAL A 348 -6.70 -12.19 11.08
N GLU A 349 -5.54 -12.35 11.75
CA GLU A 349 -4.90 -11.33 12.58
C GLU A 349 -3.39 -11.27 12.30
N ALA A 350 -3.02 -11.01 11.05
CA ALA A 350 -1.63 -11.13 10.60
C ALA A 350 -0.67 -10.17 11.32
N ARG A 351 -1.07 -8.93 11.69
CA ARG A 351 -0.25 -8.02 12.49
C ARG A 351 0.03 -8.56 13.88
N ARG A 352 -1.02 -9.08 14.57
CA ARG A 352 -0.87 -9.71 15.89
C ARG A 352 0.05 -10.93 15.82
N ALA A 353 -0.10 -11.75 14.77
CA ALA A 353 0.76 -12.89 14.52
C ALA A 353 2.21 -12.48 14.22
N ALA A 354 2.43 -11.43 13.45
CA ALA A 354 3.76 -10.87 13.17
C ALA A 354 4.45 -10.40 14.46
N ALA A 355 3.73 -9.67 15.33
CA ALA A 355 4.24 -9.22 16.61
C ALA A 355 4.62 -10.41 17.52
N LEU A 356 3.75 -11.44 17.62
CA LEU A 356 4.01 -12.66 18.40
C LEU A 356 5.21 -13.46 17.85
N ALA A 357 5.42 -13.47 16.53
CA ALA A 357 6.58 -14.10 15.89
C ALA A 357 7.87 -13.27 16.03
N GLY A 358 7.81 -12.08 16.63
CA GLY A 358 8.95 -11.18 16.80
C GLY A 358 9.40 -10.49 15.52
N ALA A 359 8.51 -10.29 14.57
CA ALA A 359 8.71 -9.38 13.46
C ALA A 359 8.65 -7.92 13.93
N THR A 360 9.10 -6.99 13.08
CA THR A 360 8.99 -5.56 13.31
C THR A 360 7.58 -5.10 12.93
N THR A 361 6.84 -4.58 13.90
CA THR A 361 5.51 -3.98 13.75
C THR A 361 5.57 -2.50 14.11
N GLU A 362 6.39 -1.75 13.40
CA GLU A 362 6.74 -0.36 13.69
C GLU A 362 6.63 0.57 12.48
N LEU A 363 6.37 0.01 11.29
CA LEU A 363 6.20 0.80 10.09
C LEU A 363 4.97 1.70 10.21
N GLU A 364 5.08 2.88 9.67
CA GLU A 364 4.00 3.84 9.53
C GLU A 364 3.77 4.10 8.05
N LYS A 365 2.52 4.00 7.61
CA LYS A 365 2.14 4.36 6.25
C LYS A 365 3.12 3.74 5.23
N ALA A 366 3.23 2.39 5.27
CA ALA A 366 4.00 1.63 4.28
C ALA A 366 3.13 1.45 3.03
N GLU A 367 3.36 2.33 2.07
CA GLU A 367 2.53 2.55 0.90
C GLU A 367 2.99 1.74 -0.31
N GLY A 368 3.00 2.37 -1.47
CA GLY A 368 3.33 1.77 -2.75
C GLY A 368 4.73 1.18 -2.83
N MET A 369 4.87 0.19 -3.69
CA MET A 369 6.14 -0.47 -4.00
C MET A 369 6.38 -0.52 -5.51
N ALA A 370 7.67 -0.50 -5.91
CA ALA A 370 8.06 -0.68 -7.31
C ALA A 370 9.31 -1.55 -7.42
N LEU A 371 9.36 -2.41 -8.42
CA LEU A 371 10.48 -3.34 -8.64
C LEU A 371 11.36 -2.89 -9.80
N ASP A 372 12.64 -2.63 -9.55
CA ASP A 372 13.71 -2.67 -10.54
C ASP A 372 14.25 -4.11 -10.61
N ALA A 373 13.68 -4.91 -11.50
CA ALA A 373 14.10 -6.31 -11.64
C ALA A 373 15.55 -6.43 -12.14
N GLY A 374 16.01 -5.50 -12.96
CA GLY A 374 17.38 -5.46 -13.49
C GLY A 374 18.41 -5.14 -12.43
N GLY A 375 18.09 -4.21 -11.53
CA GLY A 375 18.94 -3.82 -10.40
C GLY A 375 18.70 -4.65 -9.14
N SER A 376 17.79 -5.63 -9.16
CA SER A 376 17.40 -6.43 -7.99
C SER A 376 17.07 -5.57 -6.77
N THR A 377 16.29 -4.50 -6.98
CA THR A 377 15.91 -3.56 -5.94
C THR A 377 14.39 -3.41 -5.91
N LEU A 378 13.80 -3.58 -4.73
CA LEU A 378 12.42 -3.23 -4.45
C LEU A 378 12.41 -1.87 -3.76
N TYR A 379 11.69 -0.92 -4.34
CA TYR A 379 11.46 0.38 -3.70
C TYR A 379 10.17 0.31 -2.88
N LEU A 380 10.19 0.95 -1.71
CA LEU A 380 9.05 1.05 -0.78
C LEU A 380 8.88 2.50 -0.36
N ALA A 381 7.69 3.04 -0.49
CA ALA A 381 7.33 4.34 0.06
C ALA A 381 6.93 4.20 1.53
N LEU A 382 7.43 5.09 2.37
CA LEU A 382 6.95 5.33 3.72
C LEU A 382 6.50 6.79 3.78
N SER A 383 5.19 7.03 3.81
CA SER A 383 4.68 8.39 3.61
C SER A 383 5.01 9.31 4.79
N ARG A 384 5.28 8.75 5.97
CA ARG A 384 5.83 9.46 7.13
C ARG A 384 6.45 8.48 8.13
N TYR A 385 7.25 9.00 9.06
CA TYR A 385 7.68 8.31 10.28
C TYR A 385 7.76 9.32 11.42
N VAL A 386 6.70 9.34 12.25
CA VAL A 386 6.53 10.30 13.36
C VAL A 386 6.10 9.65 14.66
N ARG A 387 5.82 8.34 14.65
CA ARG A 387 5.33 7.54 15.78
C ARG A 387 6.06 6.20 15.90
N GLY A 388 5.52 5.13 15.27
CA GLY A 388 5.93 3.74 15.47
C GLY A 388 7.37 3.46 15.09
N ALA A 389 7.87 4.07 14.01
CA ALA A 389 9.24 3.94 13.54
C ALA A 389 10.25 4.87 14.24
N VAL A 390 9.77 5.82 15.05
CA VAL A 390 10.63 6.80 15.73
C VAL A 390 11.13 6.25 17.06
N VAL A 391 12.44 6.40 17.28
CA VAL A 391 13.11 5.91 18.50
C VAL A 391 12.41 6.36 19.79
N GLY A 392 12.08 5.41 20.65
CA GLY A 392 11.59 5.65 22.01
C GLY A 392 10.16 6.18 22.13
N LEU A 393 9.38 6.24 21.06
CA LEU A 393 8.00 6.75 21.11
C LEU A 393 6.95 5.67 21.40
N ARG A 394 7.30 4.40 21.43
CA ARG A 394 6.36 3.29 21.70
C ARG A 394 6.20 3.03 23.21
N GLY A 395 5.10 2.37 23.54
CA GLY A 395 4.75 2.06 24.93
C GLY A 395 5.63 0.96 25.57
N PRO A 396 5.42 0.70 26.87
CA PRO A 396 6.20 -0.30 27.62
C PRO A 396 6.17 -1.68 26.99
N GLY A 397 7.34 -2.29 26.83
CA GLY A 397 7.50 -3.63 26.27
C GLY A 397 7.35 -3.71 24.76
N ALA A 398 7.02 -2.60 24.08
CA ALA A 398 7.09 -2.53 22.63
C ALA A 398 8.54 -2.71 22.16
N ARG A 399 8.69 -3.31 20.98
CA ARG A 399 9.99 -3.37 20.32
C ARG A 399 10.36 -1.96 19.81
N ASP A 400 11.63 -1.72 19.65
CA ASP A 400 12.20 -0.47 19.10
C ASP A 400 13.28 -0.89 18.07
N ASP A 401 12.84 -1.65 17.08
CA ASP A 401 13.70 -2.20 16.01
C ASP A 401 14.08 -1.09 15.01
N LEU A 402 13.12 -0.18 14.68
CA LEU A 402 13.33 1.01 13.88
C LEU A 402 13.68 2.18 14.79
N GLN A 403 14.75 2.88 14.48
CA GLN A 403 15.26 3.99 15.29
C GLN A 403 15.45 5.22 14.39
N LEU A 404 14.36 5.62 13.71
CA LEU A 404 14.39 6.73 12.78
C LEU A 404 14.29 8.08 13.51
N ALA A 405 14.87 9.11 12.91
CA ALA A 405 14.55 10.49 13.29
C ALA A 405 13.14 10.84 12.76
N PRO A 406 12.34 11.62 13.51
CA PRO A 406 11.01 12.00 13.03
C PRO A 406 11.09 12.74 11.70
N ASN A 407 10.33 12.28 10.70
CA ASN A 407 10.17 12.95 9.42
C ASN A 407 8.72 12.84 8.94
N ALA A 408 8.00 13.94 9.03
CA ALA A 408 6.61 14.02 8.60
C ALA A 408 6.45 14.09 7.08
N CYS A 409 7.54 14.30 6.35
CA CYS A 409 7.57 14.31 4.88
C CYS A 409 7.87 12.94 4.27
N GLY A 410 8.22 11.95 5.10
CA GLY A 410 8.46 10.59 4.67
C GLY A 410 9.67 10.37 3.76
N GLY A 411 9.70 9.23 3.10
CA GLY A 411 10.80 8.89 2.19
C GLY A 411 10.56 7.62 1.40
N VAL A 412 11.37 7.42 0.39
CA VAL A 412 11.43 6.19 -0.39
C VAL A 412 12.66 5.39 0.02
N TRP A 413 12.46 4.11 0.27
CA TRP A 413 13.49 3.17 0.69
C TRP A 413 13.83 2.19 -0.43
N GLY A 414 15.10 1.81 -0.55
CA GLY A 414 15.55 0.76 -1.44
C GLY A 414 15.85 -0.52 -0.68
N LEU A 415 15.21 -1.62 -1.06
CA LEU A 415 15.39 -2.94 -0.50
C LEU A 415 16.18 -3.80 -1.49
N VAL A 416 17.36 -4.28 -1.09
CA VAL A 416 18.21 -5.12 -1.95
C VAL A 416 17.73 -6.56 -1.90
N LEU A 417 17.36 -7.08 -3.07
CA LEU A 417 16.87 -8.44 -3.25
C LEU A 417 18.00 -9.42 -3.61
N GLY A 418 17.80 -10.68 -3.27
CA GLY A 418 18.72 -11.77 -3.61
C GLY A 418 18.17 -13.12 -3.24
N GLU A 419 19.00 -14.16 -3.39
CA GLU A 419 18.62 -15.53 -3.04
C GLU A 419 18.31 -15.67 -1.54
N GLY A 420 17.23 -16.37 -1.23
CA GLY A 420 16.88 -16.72 0.14
C GLY A 420 17.99 -17.50 0.83
N ARG A 421 18.39 -17.08 2.03
CA ARG A 421 19.58 -17.60 2.74
C ARG A 421 19.26 -18.44 3.96
N ALA A 422 18.10 -18.27 4.56
CA ALA A 422 17.71 -18.97 5.78
C ALA A 422 17.04 -20.30 5.46
N ALA A 423 17.38 -21.38 6.17
CA ALA A 423 16.78 -22.70 5.95
C ALA A 423 15.27 -22.73 6.22
N GLU A 424 14.78 -21.86 7.12
CA GLU A 424 13.35 -21.72 7.47
C GLU A 424 12.75 -20.40 6.95
N GLY A 425 13.48 -19.66 6.11
CA GLY A 425 13.06 -18.40 5.50
C GLY A 425 12.46 -18.57 4.12
N PRO A 426 12.04 -17.46 3.49
CA PRO A 426 11.61 -17.49 2.09
C PRO A 426 12.77 -17.89 1.18
N SER A 427 12.42 -18.52 0.05
CA SER A 427 13.37 -19.05 -0.93
C SER A 427 13.27 -18.31 -2.26
N GLY A 428 14.26 -18.52 -3.15
CA GLY A 428 14.31 -17.91 -4.49
C GLY A 428 15.00 -16.54 -4.51
N ALA A 429 15.07 -15.94 -5.69
CA ALA A 429 15.91 -14.80 -6.00
C ALA A 429 15.33 -13.43 -5.54
N TRP A 430 14.10 -13.42 -5.04
CA TRP A 430 13.36 -12.18 -4.76
C TRP A 430 13.17 -11.92 -3.26
N VAL A 431 14.15 -12.27 -2.44
CA VAL A 431 14.10 -12.07 -0.98
C VAL A 431 14.88 -10.83 -0.59
N ALA A 432 14.25 -9.89 0.09
CA ALA A 432 14.92 -8.69 0.57
C ALA A 432 15.83 -9.02 1.77
N HIS A 433 17.06 -8.55 1.72
CA HIS A 433 18.10 -8.76 2.71
C HIS A 433 18.50 -7.50 3.47
N THR A 434 18.42 -6.36 2.82
CA THR A 434 18.73 -5.07 3.43
C THR A 434 17.77 -4.00 2.94
N ALA A 435 17.58 -2.97 3.76
CA ALA A 435 16.83 -1.77 3.41
C ALA A 435 17.65 -0.52 3.77
N SER A 436 17.57 0.51 2.96
CA SER A 436 18.19 1.81 3.22
C SER A 436 17.35 2.94 2.64
N PRO A 437 17.34 4.14 3.25
CA PRO A 437 16.69 5.29 2.64
C PRO A 437 17.37 5.63 1.31
N LEU A 438 16.55 5.84 0.27
CA LEU A 438 17.00 6.25 -1.06
C LEU A 438 16.81 7.76 -1.25
N LEU A 439 15.67 8.27 -0.85
CA LEU A 439 15.25 9.66 -1.00
C LEU A 439 14.31 10.01 0.15
N GLU A 440 14.52 11.15 0.79
CA GLU A 440 13.69 11.61 1.89
C GLU A 440 13.08 12.99 1.58
N GLY A 441 11.85 13.18 2.04
CA GLY A 441 11.24 14.49 2.08
C GLY A 441 11.90 15.38 3.13
N VAL A 442 11.87 16.67 2.93
CA VAL A 442 12.53 17.64 3.82
C VAL A 442 11.48 18.53 4.49
N PRO A 443 11.36 18.48 5.84
CA PRO A 443 10.46 19.37 6.56
C PRO A 443 10.80 20.84 6.34
N ALA A 444 9.77 21.69 6.29
CA ALA A 444 9.84 23.13 6.23
C ALA A 444 9.06 23.76 7.38
N ASP A 445 8.96 25.08 7.41
CA ASP A 445 8.22 25.80 8.46
C ASP A 445 6.72 25.44 8.45
N GLY A 446 6.16 25.38 9.65
CA GLY A 446 4.78 24.94 9.85
C GLY A 446 4.64 23.42 9.57
N ASP A 447 3.47 23.01 9.13
CA ASP A 447 3.18 21.61 8.78
C ASP A 447 3.37 21.37 7.26
N ARG A 448 4.55 21.76 6.73
CA ARG A 448 4.88 21.74 5.30
C ARG A 448 6.19 21.00 5.04
N CYS A 449 6.38 20.62 3.78
CA CYS A 449 7.64 20.12 3.25
C CYS A 449 8.22 21.11 2.22
N GLN A 450 9.53 21.00 1.96
CA GLN A 450 10.19 21.84 0.96
C GLN A 450 9.67 21.50 -0.44
N GLU A 451 9.34 22.53 -1.22
CA GLU A 451 8.72 22.40 -2.55
C GLU A 451 9.64 21.74 -3.61
N ASP A 452 10.91 21.64 -3.35
CA ASP A 452 11.90 21.00 -4.24
C ASP A 452 12.34 19.59 -3.77
N ALA A 453 11.69 19.06 -2.75
CA ALA A 453 11.81 17.70 -2.25
C ALA A 453 10.44 16.98 -2.35
N ILE A 454 10.43 15.66 -2.19
CA ILE A 454 9.18 14.89 -2.08
C ILE A 454 8.46 15.19 -0.76
N ALA A 455 7.14 14.98 -0.75
CA ALA A 455 6.34 15.04 0.46
C ALA A 455 5.33 13.89 0.48
N ASN A 456 5.29 13.16 1.58
CA ASN A 456 4.37 12.03 1.77
C ASN A 456 4.32 11.12 0.50
N PRO A 457 5.45 10.49 0.12
CA PRO A 457 5.47 9.59 -1.03
C PRO A 457 4.52 8.42 -0.75
N ASP A 458 3.72 8.12 -1.75
CA ASP A 458 2.72 7.09 -1.69
C ASP A 458 2.95 6.08 -2.82
N ASN A 459 2.33 6.23 -3.97
CA ASN A 459 2.43 5.29 -5.07
C ASN A 459 3.77 5.40 -5.81
N LEU A 460 4.33 4.25 -6.19
CA LEU A 460 5.59 4.14 -6.92
C LEU A 460 5.42 3.38 -8.23
N ALA A 461 6.15 3.76 -9.27
CA ALA A 461 6.29 2.96 -10.48
C ALA A 461 7.72 3.00 -11.04
N TRP A 462 8.32 1.84 -11.27
CA TRP A 462 9.57 1.74 -12.00
C TRP A 462 9.32 1.82 -13.51
N ILE A 463 10.01 2.70 -14.19
CA ILE A 463 9.87 2.87 -15.63
C ILE A 463 10.88 1.97 -16.33
N GLU A 464 10.40 0.83 -16.83
CA GLU A 464 11.22 -0.17 -17.50
C GLU A 464 12.04 0.41 -18.66
N GLY A 465 13.29 -0.06 -18.81
CA GLY A 465 14.21 0.42 -19.84
C GLY A 465 14.85 1.78 -19.53
N THR A 466 14.58 2.34 -18.35
CA THR A 466 15.17 3.59 -17.87
C THR A 466 15.83 3.39 -16.50
N ARG A 467 16.21 4.48 -15.85
CA ARG A 467 16.64 4.52 -14.45
C ARG A 467 15.73 5.40 -13.60
N ILE A 468 14.49 5.54 -14.04
CA ILE A 468 13.53 6.48 -13.46
C ILE A 468 12.57 5.72 -12.56
N LEU A 469 12.50 6.15 -11.31
CA LEU A 469 11.43 5.86 -10.38
C LEU A 469 10.43 7.01 -10.41
N ALA A 470 9.18 6.72 -10.77
CA ALA A 470 8.07 7.65 -10.63
C ALA A 470 7.52 7.56 -9.20
N ILE A 471 7.26 8.72 -8.58
CA ILE A 471 6.83 8.84 -7.18
C ILE A 471 5.62 9.77 -7.15
N GLY A 472 4.48 9.27 -6.67
CA GLY A 472 3.27 10.04 -6.37
C GLY A 472 3.25 10.47 -4.92
N GLU A 473 2.53 11.53 -4.62
CA GLU A 473 2.35 12.08 -3.28
C GLU A 473 0.89 11.98 -2.84
N ASP A 474 0.70 11.59 -1.58
CA ASP A 474 -0.57 11.68 -0.85
C ASP A 474 -0.37 12.47 0.45
N GLY A 475 -0.88 13.71 0.48
CA GLY A 475 -0.79 14.52 1.68
C GLY A 475 -1.24 15.96 1.48
N HIS A 476 -1.08 16.73 2.55
CA HIS A 476 -1.39 18.17 2.56
C HIS A 476 -0.14 19.04 2.76
N ARG A 477 1.06 18.44 2.70
CA ARG A 477 2.32 19.13 3.03
C ARG A 477 2.90 19.93 1.87
N HIS A 478 2.51 19.62 0.65
CA HIS A 478 2.62 20.52 -0.50
C HIS A 478 1.29 21.24 -0.76
N ALA A 479 1.32 22.36 -1.45
CA ALA A 479 0.10 23.08 -1.84
C ALA A 479 -0.73 22.26 -2.84
N ARG A 480 -0.04 21.47 -3.66
CA ARG A 480 -0.58 20.44 -4.56
C ARG A 480 0.34 19.24 -4.51
N ASN A 481 -0.21 18.07 -4.39
CA ASN A 481 0.55 16.83 -4.52
C ASN A 481 1.13 16.71 -5.93
N ALA A 482 2.32 16.12 -6.02
CA ALA A 482 3.08 16.07 -7.24
C ALA A 482 3.39 14.64 -7.69
N LEU A 483 3.58 14.48 -8.99
CA LEU A 483 4.29 13.36 -9.56
C LEU A 483 5.75 13.77 -9.81
N TRP A 484 6.64 12.97 -9.32
CA TRP A 484 8.08 13.15 -9.48
C TRP A 484 8.70 12.05 -10.33
N PHE A 485 9.72 12.39 -11.10
CA PHE A 485 10.65 11.45 -11.69
C PHE A 485 12.00 11.55 -10.99
N TYR A 486 12.46 10.44 -10.44
CA TYR A 486 13.76 10.34 -9.81
C TYR A 486 14.69 9.45 -10.63
N ASP A 487 15.74 10.03 -11.24
CA ASP A 487 16.82 9.27 -11.88
C ASP A 487 17.73 8.71 -10.78
N VAL A 488 17.55 7.45 -10.46
CA VAL A 488 18.23 6.76 -9.35
C VAL A 488 19.75 6.77 -9.52
N ALA A 489 20.25 6.67 -10.76
CA ALA A 489 21.69 6.65 -11.01
C ALA A 489 22.32 8.06 -10.99
N ALA A 490 21.58 9.08 -11.42
CA ALA A 490 22.06 10.46 -11.41
C ALA A 490 21.78 11.18 -10.08
N GLY A 491 20.94 10.60 -9.20
CA GLY A 491 20.48 11.27 -7.98
C GLY A 491 19.67 12.54 -8.26
N ARG A 492 18.91 12.56 -9.36
CA ARG A 492 18.21 13.77 -9.82
C ARG A 492 16.70 13.62 -9.72
N LEU A 493 16.08 14.48 -8.94
CA LEU A 493 14.65 14.59 -8.77
C LEU A 493 14.07 15.68 -9.72
N SER A 494 12.94 15.41 -10.36
CA SER A 494 12.25 16.34 -11.24
C SER A 494 10.74 16.25 -11.01
N ARG A 495 10.08 17.36 -10.68
CA ARG A 495 8.63 17.47 -10.60
C ARG A 495 8.08 17.50 -12.01
N VAL A 496 7.23 16.56 -12.39
CA VAL A 496 6.72 16.44 -13.76
C VAL A 496 5.24 16.76 -13.91
N LEU A 497 4.48 16.67 -12.79
CA LEU A 497 3.07 16.99 -12.76
C LEU A 497 2.67 17.46 -11.36
N GLU A 498 1.70 18.37 -11.27
CA GLU A 498 0.94 18.67 -10.06
C GLU A 498 -0.52 18.28 -10.23
N ALA A 499 -1.06 17.62 -9.21
CA ALA A 499 -2.45 17.21 -9.14
C ALA A 499 -3.42 18.42 -9.09
N PRO A 500 -4.72 18.22 -9.35
CA PRO A 500 -5.75 19.17 -8.95
C PRO A 500 -5.63 19.50 -7.46
N SER A 501 -6.08 20.70 -7.06
CA SER A 501 -6.02 21.10 -5.66
C SER A 501 -6.73 20.07 -4.76
N GLY A 502 -6.06 19.67 -3.68
CA GLY A 502 -6.56 18.68 -2.71
C GLY A 502 -6.55 17.23 -3.19
N ALA A 503 -6.17 16.96 -4.44
CA ALA A 503 -6.08 15.60 -4.94
C ALA A 503 -4.72 14.98 -4.59
N GLU A 504 -4.75 13.68 -4.40
CA GLU A 504 -3.60 12.79 -4.31
C GLU A 504 -3.13 12.38 -5.70
N VAL A 505 -1.89 11.93 -5.81
CA VAL A 505 -1.30 11.35 -7.04
C VAL A 505 -1.08 9.87 -6.81
N THR A 506 -2.05 9.07 -7.24
CA THR A 506 -2.10 7.63 -6.96
C THR A 506 -2.12 6.80 -8.25
N GLY A 507 -2.27 5.48 -8.15
CA GLY A 507 -2.50 4.57 -9.26
C GLY A 507 -1.37 4.52 -10.28
N LEU A 508 -0.15 4.77 -9.88
CA LEU A 508 1.00 4.82 -10.79
C LEU A 508 1.31 3.44 -11.35
N ARG A 509 1.28 3.32 -12.68
CA ARG A 509 1.65 2.10 -13.36
C ARG A 509 2.29 2.35 -14.71
N TRP A 510 3.49 1.83 -14.91
CA TRP A 510 4.12 1.80 -16.22
C TRP A 510 3.56 0.66 -17.07
N THR A 511 3.15 0.97 -18.30
CA THR A 511 2.67 -0.01 -19.28
C THR A 511 3.45 0.16 -20.57
N PRO A 512 4.39 -0.76 -20.85
CA PRO A 512 5.09 -0.77 -22.11
C PRO A 512 4.18 -1.31 -23.20
N ASP A 513 4.33 -0.81 -24.41
CA ASP A 513 3.74 -1.36 -25.65
C ASP A 513 2.22 -1.50 -25.67
N VAL A 514 1.51 -0.37 -25.63
CA VAL A 514 0.10 -0.30 -26.01
C VAL A 514 0.02 0.32 -27.41
N ALA A 515 -0.32 -0.47 -28.41
CA ALA A 515 -0.39 -0.07 -29.82
C ALA A 515 0.89 0.62 -30.33
N GLY A 516 2.05 0.19 -29.85
CA GLY A 516 3.36 0.73 -30.26
C GLY A 516 3.88 1.88 -29.40
N HIS A 517 3.20 2.23 -28.32
CA HIS A 517 3.55 3.32 -27.41
C HIS A 517 3.63 2.84 -25.96
N SER A 518 4.35 3.58 -25.13
CA SER A 518 4.42 3.34 -23.68
C SER A 518 3.72 4.45 -22.92
N PHE A 519 3.16 4.11 -21.74
CA PHE A 519 2.37 5.03 -20.93
C PHE A 519 2.64 4.84 -19.44
N LEU A 520 2.54 5.93 -18.68
CA LEU A 520 2.45 5.91 -17.24
C LEU A 520 1.02 6.29 -16.84
N SER A 521 0.26 5.36 -16.24
CA SER A 521 -1.04 5.65 -15.64
C SER A 521 -0.88 6.52 -14.42
N VAL A 522 -1.87 7.36 -14.16
CA VAL A 522 -1.98 8.19 -12.95
C VAL A 522 -3.45 8.41 -12.63
N ALA A 523 -3.80 8.31 -11.35
CA ALA A 523 -5.11 8.68 -10.81
C ALA A 523 -4.99 9.89 -9.89
N PHE A 524 -6.08 10.64 -9.75
CA PHE A 524 -6.23 11.78 -8.87
C PHE A 524 -7.42 11.52 -7.97
N GLN A 525 -7.13 11.18 -6.72
CA GLN A 525 -8.11 10.84 -5.70
C GLN A 525 -8.41 12.07 -4.84
N HIS A 526 -9.58 12.14 -4.25
CA HIS A 526 -10.01 13.16 -3.29
C HIS A 526 -9.74 14.63 -3.70
N PRO A 527 -10.03 15.06 -4.95
CA PRO A 527 -9.88 16.47 -5.29
C PRO A 527 -10.74 17.34 -4.37
N ALA A 528 -10.29 18.58 -4.12
CA ALA A 528 -10.98 19.49 -3.21
C ALA A 528 -12.49 19.58 -3.52
N PRO A 529 -13.35 19.58 -2.48
CA PRO A 529 -14.79 19.60 -2.66
C PRO A 529 -15.22 20.82 -3.48
N ARG A 530 -16.32 20.68 -4.24
CA ARG A 530 -16.96 21.78 -4.96
C ARG A 530 -17.30 22.89 -3.96
N HIS A 531 -16.95 24.12 -4.27
CA HIS A 531 -17.41 25.26 -3.50
C HIS A 531 -18.95 25.29 -3.46
N ALA A 532 -19.54 25.74 -2.34
CA ALA A 532 -20.98 25.80 -2.12
C ALA A 532 -21.74 26.72 -3.12
N ASP A 533 -21.02 27.47 -3.95
CA ASP A 533 -21.52 28.36 -5.00
C ASP A 533 -21.75 27.67 -6.37
N GLY A 534 -21.62 26.34 -6.44
CA GLY A 534 -21.94 25.55 -7.64
C GLY A 534 -20.88 25.59 -8.74
N GLY A 535 -19.74 26.20 -8.51
CA GLY A 535 -18.54 26.08 -9.36
C GLY A 535 -18.11 24.62 -9.39
N GLY A 536 -18.04 23.99 -10.57
CA GLY A 536 -17.70 22.57 -10.73
C GLY A 536 -16.32 22.28 -10.17
N GLY A 537 -16.23 21.70 -8.93
CA GLY A 537 -15.00 21.15 -8.40
C GLY A 537 -14.45 20.04 -9.31
N ALA A 538 -13.16 19.78 -9.23
CA ALA A 538 -12.58 18.61 -9.87
C ALA A 538 -13.23 17.35 -9.28
N ARG A 539 -13.44 16.33 -10.09
CA ARG A 539 -13.88 14.99 -9.69
C ARG A 539 -12.69 14.07 -9.73
N SER A 540 -12.69 13.03 -8.91
CA SER A 540 -11.64 12.02 -9.01
C SER A 540 -11.59 11.48 -10.43
N SER A 541 -10.38 11.33 -10.94
CA SER A 541 -10.16 11.04 -12.37
C SER A 541 -8.88 10.25 -12.57
N ALA A 542 -8.79 9.59 -13.72
CA ALA A 542 -7.56 8.94 -14.11
C ALA A 542 -7.27 9.16 -15.59
N GLY A 543 -5.98 9.12 -15.90
CA GLY A 543 -5.47 9.23 -17.24
C GLY A 543 -4.09 8.63 -17.38
N VAL A 544 -3.41 9.01 -18.44
CA VAL A 544 -2.06 8.56 -18.73
C VAL A 544 -1.15 9.71 -19.12
N LEU A 545 0.09 9.67 -18.66
CA LEU A 545 1.20 10.41 -19.26
C LEU A 545 1.73 9.61 -20.44
N GLY A 546 2.03 10.28 -21.53
CA GLY A 546 2.52 9.67 -22.77
C GLY A 546 1.78 10.18 -24.01
N PRO A 547 2.11 9.62 -25.21
CA PRO A 547 2.97 8.45 -25.41
C PRO A 547 4.45 8.75 -25.15
N PHE A 548 5.15 7.82 -24.51
CA PHE A 548 6.60 7.88 -24.38
C PHE A 548 7.28 7.15 -25.55
N PRO A 549 8.47 7.60 -25.96
CA PRO A 549 9.31 6.87 -26.91
C PRO A 549 9.70 5.49 -26.35
N ARG A 550 9.82 4.51 -27.24
CA ARG A 550 10.37 3.19 -26.92
C ARG A 550 11.85 3.22 -26.65
#